data_b888baf31d83b9a865e4346d6e4cd7ab
#
_entry.id   b888baf31d83b9a865e4346d6e4cd7ab
#
_cell.length_a   1.000
_cell.length_b   1.000
_cell.length_c   1.000
_cell.angle_alpha   90.00
_cell.angle_beta   90.00
_cell.angle_gamma   90.00
#
_symmetry.space_group_name_H-M   'P 1'
#
loop_
_entity.id
_entity.type
_entity.pdbx_description
1 polymer ?
#
loop_
_entity_poly.entity_id
_entity_poly.type
_entity_poly.pdbx_seq_one_letter_code
_entity_poly.pdbx_strand_id
1 'polypeptide(L)'
;MKNKNHRPIISINPMKEKIYEFDSIFTTKSLSNLNKNSGFYISYIEHKDVIISQININSLTANLDEIDAIITQKAYEELDLDPNSEYTIKYIKQKDSDTSYTVFIVNNQNILNLYQNTIEKVNYIDCITIAPLLMESLYSENILSGSQTDCFIYFDENDAFLTIYNQGKYILSRSLARQSLGQINSKLCEMTGDKVQIADFLDELKTKGINTEQKDVLNQVFDDAFYYVSDIINSVSKFQGLFIQNIYVTSCVGNIPGIAKFIQDRILINTSDFNFFNNIKSSNLDPSCLHILMTLYAKDYISSKIKLNFSPFLRPPIIYQRDGGIFLLIALSTLILSLSYPTYQLISGIYHTKLINDQNILISKQEIIVNNLENQLSKIN
;
A
#
# COMPACT_ATOMS: atom_id res chain seq x y z
N MET A 1 -15.46 -11.04 -20.54
CA MET A 1 -15.11 -9.61 -20.72
C MET A 1 -14.18 -9.21 -19.58
N LYS A 2 -12.88 -8.97 -19.84
CA LYS A 2 -11.95 -8.45 -18.82
C LYS A 2 -12.36 -7.01 -18.52
N ASN A 3 -12.68 -6.73 -17.26
CA ASN A 3 -13.02 -5.39 -16.78
C ASN A 3 -11.81 -4.47 -17.01
N LYS A 4 -11.88 -3.55 -17.96
CA LYS A 4 -10.76 -2.74 -18.48
C LYS A 4 -10.17 -1.71 -17.50
N ASN A 5 -10.63 -1.67 -16.24
CA ASN A 5 -10.24 -0.64 -15.26
C ASN A 5 -9.56 -1.18 -13.98
N HIS A 6 -9.28 -2.47 -13.86
CA HIS A 6 -8.56 -2.98 -12.68
C HIS A 6 -7.07 -3.06 -13.00
N ARG A 7 -6.30 -2.09 -12.47
CA ARG A 7 -4.84 -2.21 -12.42
C ARG A 7 -4.49 -3.35 -11.46
N PRO A 8 -3.57 -4.26 -11.82
CA PRO A 8 -3.11 -5.28 -10.89
C PRO A 8 -2.46 -4.63 -9.66
N ILE A 9 -2.57 -5.29 -8.52
CA ILE A 9 -1.90 -4.85 -7.29
C ILE A 9 -0.54 -5.52 -7.25
N ILE A 10 0.52 -4.73 -7.03
CA ILE A 10 1.89 -5.21 -6.95
C ILE A 10 2.40 -4.95 -5.54
N SER A 11 2.61 -6.03 -4.80
CA SER A 11 3.16 -6.00 -3.46
C SER A 11 4.68 -6.12 -3.50
N ILE A 12 5.37 -5.25 -2.77
CA ILE A 12 6.83 -5.16 -2.75
C ILE A 12 7.31 -5.34 -1.31
N ASN A 13 8.21 -6.31 -1.09
CA ASN A 13 8.99 -6.37 0.13
C ASN A 13 10.34 -5.69 -0.13
N PRO A 14 10.62 -4.51 0.42
CA PRO A 14 11.82 -3.75 0.12
C PRO A 14 13.09 -4.39 0.68
N MET A 15 12.98 -5.18 1.76
CA MET A 15 14.11 -5.83 2.43
C MET A 15 14.63 -7.06 1.67
N LYS A 16 13.70 -7.81 1.05
CA LYS A 16 14.02 -9.10 0.40
C LYS A 16 13.92 -9.04 -1.12
N GLU A 17 13.66 -7.86 -1.69
CA GLU A 17 13.41 -7.64 -3.13
C GLU A 17 12.39 -8.61 -3.75
N LYS A 18 11.49 -9.16 -2.91
CA LYS A 18 10.43 -10.06 -3.37
C LYS A 18 9.24 -9.22 -3.84
N ILE A 19 8.76 -9.56 -5.04
CA ILE A 19 7.70 -8.81 -5.71
C ILE A 19 6.66 -9.80 -6.22
N TYR A 20 5.39 -9.52 -5.91
CA TYR A 20 4.26 -10.32 -6.38
C TYR A 20 3.20 -9.44 -7.01
N GLU A 21 2.72 -9.86 -8.18
CA GLU A 21 1.58 -9.27 -8.85
C GLU A 21 0.32 -10.08 -8.55
N PHE A 22 -0.74 -9.41 -8.14
CA PHE A 22 -2.02 -10.00 -7.83
C PHE A 22 -3.10 -9.46 -8.77
N ASP A 23 -3.63 -10.31 -9.64
CA ASP A 23 -4.83 -10.02 -10.44
C ASP A 23 -6.10 -10.13 -9.58
N SER A 24 -6.06 -11.04 -8.60
CA SER A 24 -7.05 -11.21 -7.53
C SER A 24 -6.35 -11.75 -6.29
N ILE A 25 -7.05 -11.85 -5.15
CA ILE A 25 -6.48 -12.45 -3.93
C ILE A 25 -6.00 -13.88 -4.17
N PHE A 26 -6.64 -14.60 -5.11
CA PHE A 26 -6.40 -16.01 -5.37
C PHE A 26 -5.46 -16.28 -6.55
N THR A 27 -5.05 -15.26 -7.29
CA THR A 27 -4.19 -15.39 -8.47
C THR A 27 -2.99 -14.48 -8.30
N THR A 28 -1.85 -15.10 -8.03
CA THR A 28 -0.58 -14.38 -7.81
C THR A 28 0.51 -14.88 -8.74
N LYS A 29 1.42 -14.00 -9.07
CA LYS A 29 2.57 -14.26 -9.91
C LYS A 29 3.78 -13.53 -9.32
N SER A 30 4.88 -14.24 -9.13
CA SER A 30 6.15 -13.60 -8.78
C SER A 30 6.70 -12.83 -9.97
N LEU A 31 7.20 -11.64 -9.72
CA LEU A 31 7.86 -10.80 -10.72
C LEU A 31 9.36 -10.78 -10.46
N SER A 32 10.15 -10.99 -11.51
CA SER A 32 11.61 -10.84 -11.46
C SER A 32 12.04 -9.38 -11.56
N ASN A 33 11.23 -8.53 -12.19
CA ASN A 33 11.52 -7.13 -12.42
C ASN A 33 10.29 -6.25 -12.21
N LEU A 34 10.52 -5.04 -11.72
CA LEU A 34 9.52 -3.98 -11.62
C LEU A 34 9.45 -3.19 -12.94
N ASN A 35 8.24 -2.91 -13.41
CA ASN A 35 8.00 -2.09 -14.59
C ASN A 35 7.26 -0.81 -14.21
N LYS A 36 7.64 0.32 -14.82
CA LYS A 36 7.00 1.62 -14.57
C LYS A 36 5.50 1.56 -14.90
N ASN A 37 4.66 2.03 -14.00
CA ASN A 37 3.21 2.19 -14.20
C ASN A 37 2.42 0.90 -14.52
N SER A 38 2.95 -0.28 -14.22
CA SER A 38 2.29 -1.55 -14.53
C SER A 38 1.11 -1.90 -13.62
N GLY A 39 1.04 -1.31 -12.40
CA GLY A 39 0.01 -1.63 -11.43
C GLY A 39 -0.15 -0.58 -10.34
N PHE A 40 -0.90 -0.93 -9.28
CA PHE A 40 -0.94 -0.23 -8.00
C PHE A 40 0.14 -0.83 -7.10
N TYR A 41 1.11 -0.03 -6.70
CA TYR A 41 2.24 -0.49 -5.90
C TYR A 41 1.98 -0.28 -4.42
N ILE A 42 2.11 -1.36 -3.64
CA ILE A 42 2.02 -1.32 -2.19
C ILE A 42 3.24 -1.93 -1.55
N SER A 43 3.67 -1.33 -0.43
CA SER A 43 4.75 -1.84 0.40
C SER A 43 4.48 -1.58 1.88
N TYR A 44 5.41 -2.00 2.75
CA TYR A 44 5.29 -1.81 4.19
C TYR A 44 6.62 -1.42 4.82
N ILE A 45 6.52 -0.77 5.99
CA ILE A 45 7.63 -0.47 6.89
C ILE A 45 7.61 -1.48 8.03
N GLU A 46 8.77 -2.02 8.40
CA GLU A 46 8.91 -2.92 9.54
C GLU A 46 8.54 -2.21 10.85
N HIS A 47 8.04 -2.97 11.82
CA HIS A 47 7.61 -2.39 13.10
C HIS A 47 8.75 -1.69 13.85
N LYS A 48 9.96 -2.23 13.76
CA LYS A 48 11.15 -1.67 14.43
C LYS A 48 11.53 -0.27 13.96
N ASP A 49 11.12 0.12 12.75
CA ASP A 49 11.43 1.40 12.10
C ASP A 49 10.33 2.46 12.33
N VAL A 50 9.34 2.15 13.17
CA VAL A 50 8.19 3.01 13.47
C VAL A 50 8.12 3.29 14.96
N ILE A 51 8.03 4.57 15.34
CA ILE A 51 7.70 4.96 16.72
C ILE A 51 6.17 4.96 16.83
N ILE A 52 5.65 4.19 17.78
CA ILE A 52 4.21 4.11 18.04
C ILE A 52 3.95 4.55 19.47
N SER A 53 3.13 5.57 19.64
CA SER A 53 2.79 6.14 20.95
C SER A 53 1.33 6.56 21.03
N GLN A 54 0.87 6.87 22.23
CA GLN A 54 -0.45 7.42 22.48
C GLN A 54 -0.32 8.88 22.90
N ILE A 55 -1.06 9.74 22.22
CA ILE A 55 -1.12 11.18 22.53
C ILE A 55 -2.56 11.55 22.90
N ASN A 56 -2.71 12.28 24.01
CA ASN A 56 -3.99 12.79 24.47
C ASN A 56 -4.13 14.27 24.14
N ILE A 57 -5.27 14.65 23.54
CA ILE A 57 -5.60 16.04 23.20
C ILE A 57 -6.71 16.52 24.12
N ASN A 58 -6.48 17.60 24.86
CA ASN A 58 -7.45 18.15 25.81
C ASN A 58 -8.55 19.02 25.15
N SER A 59 -8.55 19.18 23.84
CA SER A 59 -9.49 20.03 23.11
C SER A 59 -10.56 19.20 22.41
N LEU A 60 -11.78 19.25 22.90
CA LEU A 60 -12.98 18.59 22.32
C LEU A 60 -13.55 19.32 21.09
N THR A 61 -13.07 20.53 20.77
CA THR A 61 -13.66 21.44 19.79
C THR A 61 -12.78 21.74 18.59
N ALA A 62 -11.59 21.11 18.49
CA ALA A 62 -10.66 21.35 17.40
C ALA A 62 -11.18 20.77 16.06
N ASN A 63 -11.01 21.52 14.98
CA ASN A 63 -11.22 20.99 13.64
C ASN A 63 -10.07 20.03 13.22
N LEU A 64 -10.20 19.34 12.08
CA LEU A 64 -9.22 18.32 11.66
C LEU A 64 -7.80 18.90 11.48
N ASP A 65 -7.69 20.11 10.92
CA ASP A 65 -6.38 20.75 10.70
C ASP A 65 -5.72 21.17 12.02
N GLU A 66 -6.51 21.59 13.00
CA GLU A 66 -6.03 21.89 14.35
C GLU A 66 -5.57 20.63 15.07
N ILE A 67 -6.28 19.50 14.91
CA ILE A 67 -5.89 18.20 15.46
C ILE A 67 -4.54 17.75 14.89
N ASP A 68 -4.33 17.85 13.58
CA ASP A 68 -3.07 17.51 12.91
C ASP A 68 -1.89 18.33 13.49
N ALA A 69 -2.08 19.64 13.65
CA ALA A 69 -1.06 20.53 14.20
C ALA A 69 -0.74 20.19 15.67
N ILE A 70 -1.77 19.98 16.50
CA ILE A 70 -1.61 19.65 17.92
C ILE A 70 -0.92 18.29 18.09
N ILE A 71 -1.31 17.27 17.33
CA ILE A 71 -0.68 15.94 17.38
C ILE A 71 0.78 16.05 16.97
N THR A 72 1.07 16.78 15.90
CA THR A 72 2.44 16.95 15.40
C THR A 72 3.29 17.65 16.47
N GLN A 73 2.83 18.77 17.02
CA GLN A 73 3.55 19.48 18.07
C GLN A 73 3.82 18.58 19.29
N LYS A 74 2.79 17.90 19.79
CA LYS A 74 2.93 17.00 20.94
C LYS A 74 3.85 15.82 20.67
N ALA A 75 3.84 15.27 19.44
CA ALA A 75 4.75 14.21 19.08
C ALA A 75 6.22 14.65 19.19
N TYR A 76 6.55 15.86 18.75
CA TYR A 76 7.91 16.40 18.91
C TYR A 76 8.27 16.67 20.38
N GLU A 77 7.32 17.19 21.16
CA GLU A 77 7.55 17.55 22.58
C GLU A 77 7.61 16.33 23.51
N GLU A 78 6.65 15.39 23.37
CA GLU A 78 6.49 14.27 24.30
C GLU A 78 7.39 13.07 23.98
N LEU A 79 7.82 12.92 22.71
CA LEU A 79 8.62 11.78 22.25
C LEU A 79 10.08 12.15 21.95
N ASP A 80 10.49 13.37 22.28
CA ASP A 80 11.87 13.86 22.11
C ASP A 80 12.41 13.63 20.69
N LEU A 81 11.57 13.94 19.70
CA LEU A 81 11.97 13.80 18.30
C LEU A 81 13.00 14.85 17.91
N ASP A 82 14.01 14.46 17.12
CA ASP A 82 15.01 15.39 16.61
C ASP A 82 14.37 16.48 15.74
N PRO A 83 14.41 17.77 16.14
CA PRO A 83 13.79 18.85 15.39
C PRO A 83 14.46 19.12 14.02
N ASN A 84 15.67 18.59 13.79
CA ASN A 84 16.36 18.71 12.50
C ASN A 84 15.99 17.58 11.53
N SER A 85 15.23 16.60 11.97
CA SER A 85 14.76 15.47 11.16
C SER A 85 13.31 15.65 10.76
N GLU A 86 12.98 15.27 9.54
CA GLU A 86 11.60 15.25 9.06
C GLU A 86 10.92 13.90 9.35
N TYR A 87 9.72 13.97 9.87
CA TYR A 87 8.92 12.78 10.19
C TYR A 87 7.56 12.81 9.49
N THR A 88 7.16 11.68 8.95
CA THR A 88 5.77 11.45 8.57
C THR A 88 5.00 10.96 9.79
N ILE A 89 4.04 11.78 10.25
CA ILE A 89 3.21 11.51 11.42
C ILE A 89 1.80 11.18 10.93
N LYS A 90 1.26 10.02 11.31
CA LYS A 90 -0.10 9.59 11.05
C LYS A 90 -0.73 9.10 12.34
N TYR A 91 -2.05 9.13 12.45
CA TYR A 91 -2.72 8.74 13.67
C TYR A 91 -4.08 8.08 13.43
N ILE A 92 -4.51 7.31 14.43
CA ILE A 92 -5.83 6.71 14.53
C ILE A 92 -6.46 7.18 15.84
N LYS A 93 -7.69 7.69 15.78
CA LYS A 93 -8.48 8.00 16.98
C LYS A 93 -8.85 6.72 17.71
N GLN A 94 -8.62 6.64 19.00
CA GLN A 94 -9.02 5.49 19.80
C GLN A 94 -10.54 5.44 19.98
N LYS A 95 -11.10 4.22 19.94
CA LYS A 95 -12.55 4.01 19.95
C LYS A 95 -13.24 4.50 21.25
N ASP A 96 -12.58 4.30 22.36
CA ASP A 96 -13.17 4.51 23.71
C ASP A 96 -12.77 5.85 24.33
N SER A 97 -12.14 6.73 23.54
CA SER A 97 -11.72 8.05 23.99
C SER A 97 -11.89 9.10 22.91
N ASP A 98 -12.54 10.19 23.25
CA ASP A 98 -12.68 11.33 22.32
C ASP A 98 -11.40 12.15 22.20
N THR A 99 -10.46 11.95 23.09
CA THR A 99 -9.24 12.75 23.23
C THR A 99 -7.95 11.96 22.99
N SER A 100 -8.00 10.65 22.87
CA SER A 100 -6.81 9.81 22.73
C SER A 100 -6.60 9.32 21.30
N TYR A 101 -5.36 9.46 20.84
CA TYR A 101 -4.93 9.07 19.48
C TYR A 101 -3.70 8.16 19.57
N THR A 102 -3.72 7.08 18.82
CA THR A 102 -2.50 6.32 18.55
C THR A 102 -1.77 6.96 17.39
N VAL A 103 -0.54 7.37 17.61
CA VAL A 103 0.29 8.07 16.65
C VAL A 103 1.40 7.16 16.15
N PHE A 104 1.59 7.16 14.84
CA PHE A 104 2.62 6.41 14.12
C PHE A 104 3.57 7.41 13.48
N ILE A 105 4.86 7.30 13.80
CA ILE A 105 5.87 8.26 13.41
C ILE A 105 6.99 7.52 12.69
N VAL A 106 7.30 7.93 11.49
CA VAL A 106 8.37 7.36 10.67
C VAL A 106 9.30 8.46 10.21
N ASN A 107 10.59 8.23 10.35
CA ASN A 107 11.60 9.16 9.84
C ASN A 107 11.62 9.13 8.30
N ASN A 108 11.46 10.28 7.66
CA ASN A 108 11.37 10.39 6.20
C ASN A 108 12.66 9.94 5.52
N GLN A 109 13.82 10.19 6.11
CA GLN A 109 15.11 9.76 5.55
C GLN A 109 15.22 8.22 5.52
N ASN A 110 14.68 7.55 6.54
CA ASN A 110 14.63 6.08 6.57
C ASN A 110 13.75 5.54 5.44
N ILE A 111 12.59 6.16 5.19
CA ILE A 111 11.72 5.78 4.06
C ILE A 111 12.45 5.98 2.73
N LEU A 112 13.12 7.13 2.54
CA LEU A 112 13.85 7.43 1.31
C LEU A 112 14.97 6.41 1.06
N ASN A 113 15.76 6.10 2.09
CA ASN A 113 16.86 5.14 1.99
C ASN A 113 16.33 3.72 1.68
N LEU A 114 15.26 3.30 2.36
CA LEU A 114 14.66 1.98 2.19
C LEU A 114 14.14 1.75 0.78
N TYR A 115 13.53 2.77 0.17
CA TYR A 115 12.85 2.63 -1.12
C TYR A 115 13.65 3.18 -2.31
N GLN A 116 14.87 3.69 -2.12
CA GLN A 116 15.68 4.29 -3.18
C GLN A 116 15.75 3.40 -4.43
N ASN A 117 16.20 2.16 -4.28
CA ASN A 117 16.33 1.21 -5.39
C ASN A 117 14.98 0.87 -6.05
N THR A 118 13.91 0.86 -5.27
CA THR A 118 12.56 0.58 -5.76
C THR A 118 12.02 1.74 -6.59
N ILE A 119 12.20 2.98 -6.11
CA ILE A 119 11.72 4.19 -6.78
C ILE A 119 12.41 4.41 -8.12
N GLU A 120 13.68 4.12 -8.24
CA GLU A 120 14.41 4.16 -9.52
C GLU A 120 13.75 3.27 -10.58
N LYS A 121 13.18 2.14 -10.15
CA LYS A 121 12.53 1.17 -11.04
C LYS A 121 11.07 1.53 -11.38
N VAL A 122 10.29 2.07 -10.40
CA VAL A 122 8.83 2.26 -10.59
C VAL A 122 8.36 3.71 -10.62
N ASN A 123 9.14 4.67 -10.18
CA ASN A 123 8.87 6.10 -9.98
C ASN A 123 7.87 6.42 -8.86
N TYR A 124 6.92 5.54 -8.54
CA TYR A 124 5.86 5.79 -7.56
C TYR A 124 5.62 4.54 -6.71
N ILE A 125 5.26 4.74 -5.45
CA ILE A 125 4.67 3.72 -4.59
C ILE A 125 3.36 4.30 -4.06
N ASP A 126 2.25 3.73 -4.50
CA ASP A 126 0.92 4.29 -4.26
C ASP A 126 0.50 4.21 -2.79
N CYS A 127 0.97 3.18 -2.08
CA CYS A 127 0.69 3.00 -0.67
C CYS A 127 1.88 2.38 0.07
N ILE A 128 2.28 2.99 1.15
CA ILE A 128 3.20 2.42 2.15
C ILE A 128 2.47 2.42 3.49
N THR A 129 2.36 1.26 4.12
CA THR A 129 1.76 1.13 5.44
C THR A 129 2.76 0.54 6.44
N ILE A 130 2.39 0.32 7.67
CA ILE A 130 3.21 -0.39 8.65
C ILE A 130 2.71 -1.84 8.79
N ALA A 131 3.65 -2.79 8.98
CA ALA A 131 3.32 -4.22 9.00
C ALA A 131 2.17 -4.59 9.96
N PRO A 132 2.09 -4.09 11.21
CA PRO A 132 0.97 -4.37 12.12
C PRO A 132 -0.40 -3.96 11.61
N LEU A 133 -0.51 -2.88 10.84
CA LEU A 133 -1.80 -2.37 10.34
C LEU A 133 -2.35 -3.21 9.18
N LEU A 134 -1.54 -4.03 8.55
CA LEU A 134 -1.97 -4.93 7.49
C LEU A 134 -3.04 -5.92 7.96
N MET A 135 -3.03 -6.28 9.26
CA MET A 135 -4.01 -7.22 9.83
C MET A 135 -5.45 -6.66 9.84
N GLU A 136 -5.63 -5.34 9.79
CA GLU A 136 -6.96 -4.70 9.73
C GLU A 136 -7.77 -5.20 8.53
N SER A 137 -7.10 -5.51 7.43
CA SER A 137 -7.74 -6.00 6.21
C SER A 137 -8.43 -7.37 6.36
N LEU A 138 -8.06 -8.17 7.36
CA LEU A 138 -8.76 -9.43 7.66
C LEU A 138 -10.20 -9.21 8.11
N TYR A 139 -10.44 -8.12 8.81
CA TYR A 139 -11.76 -7.74 9.32
C TYR A 139 -12.58 -7.00 8.27
N SER A 140 -11.97 -6.07 7.54
CA SER A 140 -12.65 -5.29 6.50
C SER A 140 -13.10 -6.14 5.32
N GLU A 141 -12.39 -7.25 5.02
CA GLU A 141 -12.75 -8.24 4.00
C GLU A 141 -13.54 -9.44 4.58
N ASN A 142 -13.98 -9.36 5.85
CA ASN A 142 -14.78 -10.38 6.56
C ASN A 142 -14.13 -11.78 6.58
N ILE A 143 -12.81 -11.86 6.55
CA ILE A 143 -12.05 -13.11 6.71
C ILE A 143 -12.07 -13.52 8.20
N LEU A 144 -11.96 -12.55 9.09
CA LEU A 144 -12.16 -12.70 10.53
C LEU A 144 -13.41 -11.96 10.98
N SER A 145 -14.10 -12.57 11.95
CA SER A 145 -15.23 -11.91 12.64
C SER A 145 -14.69 -10.80 13.54
N GLY A 146 -15.19 -9.58 13.36
CA GLY A 146 -14.87 -8.46 14.25
C GLY A 146 -15.60 -8.49 15.60
N SER A 147 -15.88 -9.66 16.18
CA SER A 147 -16.63 -9.79 17.45
C SER A 147 -15.73 -10.02 18.67
N GLN A 148 -14.46 -10.31 18.45
CA GLN A 148 -13.52 -10.75 19.48
C GLN A 148 -12.30 -9.81 19.59
N THR A 149 -11.49 -10.07 20.63
CA THR A 149 -10.17 -9.46 20.77
C THR A 149 -9.12 -10.48 20.34
N ASP A 150 -8.43 -10.16 19.27
CA ASP A 150 -7.46 -11.02 18.64
C ASP A 150 -6.04 -10.43 18.75
N CYS A 151 -5.06 -11.29 18.96
CA CYS A 151 -3.64 -10.97 18.98
C CYS A 151 -2.96 -11.67 17.80
N PHE A 152 -2.21 -10.92 17.02
CA PHE A 152 -1.38 -11.46 15.92
C PHE A 152 0.08 -11.35 16.30
N ILE A 153 0.82 -12.44 16.15
CA ILE A 153 2.27 -12.49 16.34
C ILE A 153 2.91 -12.84 15.00
N TYR A 154 3.81 -11.99 14.55
CA TYR A 154 4.55 -12.18 13.31
C TYR A 154 6.05 -12.17 13.58
N PHE A 155 6.75 -13.18 13.06
CA PHE A 155 8.20 -13.28 13.12
C PHE A 155 8.81 -13.11 11.74
N ASP A 156 9.64 -12.09 11.56
CA ASP A 156 10.54 -11.98 10.41
C ASP A 156 11.99 -12.30 10.82
N GLU A 157 12.86 -12.31 9.83
CA GLU A 157 14.29 -12.50 10.03
C GLU A 157 14.91 -11.43 10.92
N ASN A 158 14.62 -10.15 10.64
CA ASN A 158 15.21 -9.00 11.31
C ASN A 158 14.23 -8.17 12.13
N ASP A 159 12.96 -8.53 12.11
CA ASP A 159 11.89 -7.88 12.86
C ASP A 159 10.92 -8.92 13.42
N ALA A 160 10.20 -8.57 14.43
CA ALA A 160 9.05 -9.32 14.91
C ALA A 160 8.12 -8.36 15.65
N PHE A 161 6.84 -8.62 15.63
CA PHE A 161 5.86 -7.80 16.34
C PHE A 161 4.67 -8.62 16.82
N LEU A 162 4.02 -8.05 17.81
CA LEU A 162 2.69 -8.45 18.26
C LEU A 162 1.76 -7.26 18.01
N THR A 163 0.54 -7.52 17.53
CA THR A 163 -0.50 -6.50 17.40
C THR A 163 -1.84 -7.02 17.90
N ILE A 164 -2.60 -6.15 18.55
CA ILE A 164 -3.89 -6.49 19.17
C ILE A 164 -4.99 -5.68 18.49
N TYR A 165 -6.05 -6.38 18.12
CA TYR A 165 -7.29 -5.83 17.58
C TYR A 165 -8.45 -6.20 18.47
N ASN A 166 -9.30 -5.23 18.79
CA ASN A 166 -10.54 -5.44 19.50
C ASN A 166 -11.73 -5.09 18.61
N GLN A 167 -12.61 -6.04 18.39
CA GLN A 167 -13.76 -5.87 17.50
C GLN A 167 -13.35 -5.33 16.11
N GLY A 168 -12.27 -5.89 15.55
CA GLY A 168 -11.74 -5.51 14.24
C GLY A 168 -11.05 -4.13 14.20
N LYS A 169 -10.85 -3.47 15.33
CA LYS A 169 -10.16 -2.19 15.43
C LYS A 169 -8.80 -2.34 16.08
N TYR A 170 -7.82 -1.65 15.50
CA TYR A 170 -6.47 -1.61 16.04
C TYR A 170 -6.45 -1.01 17.45
N ILE A 171 -5.78 -1.67 18.38
CA ILE A 171 -5.60 -1.21 19.76
C ILE A 171 -4.16 -0.79 19.99
N LEU A 172 -3.23 -1.70 19.78
CA LEU A 172 -1.81 -1.46 19.94
C LEU A 172 -0.96 -2.47 19.18
N SER A 173 0.30 -2.12 18.99
CA SER A 173 1.35 -3.08 18.65
C SER A 173 2.59 -2.88 19.50
N ARG A 174 3.41 -3.93 19.60
CA ARG A 174 4.68 -3.91 20.33
C ARG A 174 5.75 -4.61 19.51
N SER A 175 6.92 -4.02 19.48
CA SER A 175 8.08 -4.61 18.84
C SER A 175 8.56 -5.83 19.63
N LEU A 176 8.80 -6.90 18.91
CA LEU A 176 9.47 -8.12 19.35
C LEU A 176 10.79 -8.31 18.58
N ALA A 177 11.40 -7.22 18.10
CA ALA A 177 12.60 -7.29 17.24
C ALA A 177 13.77 -8.04 17.88
N ARG A 178 13.86 -8.01 19.22
CA ARG A 178 14.85 -8.80 19.99
C ARG A 178 14.56 -10.30 19.98
N GLN A 179 13.40 -10.72 19.53
CA GLN A 179 12.90 -12.08 19.37
C GLN A 179 12.66 -12.41 17.89
N SER A 180 13.24 -11.64 16.95
CA SER A 180 13.22 -11.97 15.54
C SER A 180 13.90 -13.33 15.27
N LEU A 181 13.58 -13.97 14.14
CA LEU A 181 14.15 -15.31 13.85
C LEU A 181 15.68 -15.26 13.75
N GLY A 182 16.25 -14.16 13.27
CA GLY A 182 17.71 -13.97 13.28
C GLY A 182 18.29 -13.90 14.68
N GLN A 183 17.61 -13.20 15.61
CA GLN A 183 18.05 -13.16 17.02
C GLN A 183 17.88 -14.50 17.73
N ILE A 184 16.81 -15.23 17.42
CA ILE A 184 16.61 -16.61 17.93
C ILE A 184 17.73 -17.51 17.43
N ASN A 185 18.08 -17.47 16.13
CA ASN A 185 19.19 -18.22 15.58
C ASN A 185 20.54 -17.86 16.25
N SER A 186 20.79 -16.57 16.46
CA SER A 186 22.02 -16.12 17.11
C SER A 186 22.14 -16.67 18.54
N LYS A 187 21.06 -16.60 19.33
CA LYS A 187 21.01 -17.17 20.68
C LYS A 187 21.19 -18.70 20.69
N LEU A 188 20.53 -19.37 19.72
CA LEU A 188 20.68 -20.82 19.57
C LEU A 188 22.16 -21.19 19.31
N CYS A 189 22.81 -20.49 18.37
CA CYS A 189 24.24 -20.71 18.09
C CYS A 189 25.14 -20.40 19.29
N GLU A 190 24.84 -19.36 20.07
CA GLU A 190 25.57 -19.06 21.31
C GLU A 190 25.45 -20.17 22.37
N MET A 191 24.26 -20.75 22.54
CA MET A 191 23.97 -21.76 23.53
C MET A 191 24.48 -23.14 23.14
N THR A 192 24.49 -23.49 21.87
CA THR A 192 24.93 -24.78 21.36
C THR A 192 26.42 -24.80 21.00
N GLY A 193 27.02 -23.66 20.73
CA GLY A 193 28.36 -23.53 20.18
C GLY A 193 28.46 -23.81 18.68
N ASP A 194 27.33 -24.08 18.02
CA ASP A 194 27.25 -24.35 16.58
C ASP A 194 27.16 -23.07 15.79
N LYS A 195 27.59 -23.11 14.52
CA LYS A 195 27.41 -22.00 13.57
C LYS A 195 26.37 -22.39 12.50
N VAL A 196 25.12 -22.09 12.77
CA VAL A 196 24.03 -22.32 11.80
C VAL A 196 23.78 -21.06 11.01
N GLN A 197 23.83 -21.16 9.68
CA GLN A 197 23.48 -20.03 8.81
C GLN A 197 21.98 -19.75 8.93
N ILE A 198 21.60 -18.46 8.87
CA ILE A 198 20.19 -18.05 9.02
C ILE A 198 19.28 -18.71 7.97
N ALA A 199 19.75 -18.90 6.73
CA ALA A 199 18.97 -19.54 5.68
C ALA A 199 18.65 -21.02 6.03
N ASP A 200 19.63 -21.77 6.55
CA ASP A 200 19.46 -23.17 6.95
C ASP A 200 18.51 -23.27 8.15
N PHE A 201 18.66 -22.37 9.13
CA PHE A 201 17.75 -22.29 10.27
C PHE A 201 16.30 -22.00 9.85
N LEU A 202 16.09 -21.06 8.92
CA LEU A 202 14.76 -20.74 8.43
C LEU A 202 14.12 -21.90 7.66
N ASP A 203 14.90 -22.63 6.87
CA ASP A 203 14.45 -23.84 6.17
C ASP A 203 14.13 -24.98 7.15
N GLU A 204 14.91 -25.12 8.20
CA GLU A 204 14.64 -26.10 9.26
C GLU A 204 13.35 -25.75 10.02
N LEU A 205 13.17 -24.50 10.42
CA LEU A 205 11.93 -24.04 11.05
C LEU A 205 10.69 -24.27 10.16
N LYS A 206 10.82 -24.04 8.87
CA LYS A 206 9.73 -24.25 7.91
C LYS A 206 9.35 -25.73 7.80
N THR A 207 10.32 -26.62 7.82
CA THR A 207 10.10 -28.06 7.53
C THR A 207 9.87 -28.89 8.79
N LYS A 208 10.69 -28.69 9.84
CA LYS A 208 10.65 -29.44 11.09
C LYS A 208 9.94 -28.68 12.23
N GLY A 209 9.79 -27.34 12.08
CA GLY A 209 9.25 -26.47 13.11
C GLY A 209 10.13 -26.43 14.34
N ILE A 210 9.52 -26.47 15.53
CA ILE A 210 10.22 -26.48 16.81
C ILE A 210 10.76 -27.88 17.20
N ASN A 211 10.51 -28.91 16.40
CA ASN A 211 10.95 -30.29 16.67
C ASN A 211 12.28 -30.60 15.96
N THR A 212 13.27 -29.74 16.11
CA THR A 212 14.64 -29.92 15.59
C THR A 212 15.46 -30.84 16.47
N GLU A 213 16.68 -31.17 16.06
CA GLU A 213 17.64 -31.93 16.89
C GLU A 213 18.02 -31.15 18.16
N GLN A 214 18.00 -29.81 18.09
CA GLN A 214 18.29 -28.89 19.20
C GLN A 214 16.99 -28.39 19.91
N LYS A 215 15.95 -29.20 19.89
CA LYS A 215 14.61 -28.86 20.40
C LYS A 215 14.62 -28.25 21.81
N ASP A 216 15.37 -28.81 22.72
CA ASP A 216 15.36 -28.36 24.13
C ASP A 216 15.95 -26.96 24.26
N VAL A 217 17.03 -26.65 23.55
CA VAL A 217 17.66 -25.34 23.53
C VAL A 217 16.75 -24.34 22.79
N LEU A 218 16.22 -24.74 21.65
CA LEU A 218 15.29 -23.90 20.87
C LEU A 218 14.03 -23.56 21.68
N ASN A 219 13.47 -24.53 22.40
CA ASN A 219 12.35 -24.30 23.30
C ASN A 219 12.69 -23.30 24.40
N GLN A 220 13.89 -23.36 24.98
CA GLN A 220 14.33 -22.41 25.99
C GLN A 220 14.43 -20.97 25.41
N VAL A 221 14.96 -20.82 24.20
CA VAL A 221 15.03 -19.52 23.52
C VAL A 221 13.63 -18.96 23.24
N PHE A 222 12.71 -19.83 22.82
CA PHE A 222 11.31 -19.44 22.61
C PHE A 222 10.57 -19.15 23.93
N ASP A 223 10.87 -19.86 25.01
CA ASP A 223 10.31 -19.58 26.34
C ASP A 223 10.61 -18.14 26.78
N ASP A 224 11.84 -17.68 26.61
CA ASP A 224 12.23 -16.30 26.90
C ASP A 224 11.43 -15.29 26.06
N ALA A 225 11.23 -15.60 24.77
CA ALA A 225 10.47 -14.73 23.87
C ALA A 225 9.00 -14.64 24.29
N PHE A 226 8.37 -15.78 24.61
CA PHE A 226 6.95 -15.83 24.97
C PHE A 226 6.65 -15.38 26.39
N TYR A 227 7.62 -15.41 27.29
CA TYR A 227 7.50 -14.74 28.57
C TYR A 227 7.22 -13.24 28.39
N TYR A 228 7.97 -12.57 27.52
CA TYR A 228 7.75 -11.16 27.19
C TYR A 228 6.39 -10.91 26.51
N VAL A 229 5.97 -11.78 25.61
CA VAL A 229 4.63 -11.73 25.00
C VAL A 229 3.53 -11.84 26.05
N SER A 230 3.68 -12.79 26.99
CA SER A 230 2.75 -12.96 28.11
C SER A 230 2.63 -11.70 28.98
N ASP A 231 3.75 -11.04 29.26
CA ASP A 231 3.75 -9.78 30.02
C ASP A 231 2.98 -8.67 29.29
N ILE A 232 3.15 -8.55 27.97
CA ILE A 232 2.39 -7.59 27.16
C ILE A 232 0.89 -7.88 27.26
N ILE A 233 0.49 -9.14 27.06
CA ILE A 233 -0.91 -9.59 27.10
C ILE A 233 -1.52 -9.31 28.49
N ASN A 234 -0.81 -9.65 29.55
CA ASN A 234 -1.25 -9.39 30.92
C ASN A 234 -1.37 -7.89 31.21
N SER A 235 -0.46 -7.07 30.67
CA SER A 235 -0.53 -5.61 30.80
C SER A 235 -1.77 -5.04 30.12
N VAL A 236 -2.10 -5.52 28.90
CA VAL A 236 -3.31 -5.09 28.18
C VAL A 236 -4.56 -5.49 28.95
N SER A 237 -4.62 -6.71 29.45
CA SER A 237 -5.74 -7.17 30.28
C SER A 237 -5.91 -6.32 31.54
N LYS A 238 -4.81 -6.03 32.24
CA LYS A 238 -4.82 -5.30 33.50
C LYS A 238 -5.12 -3.81 33.35
N PHE A 239 -4.54 -3.16 32.35
CA PHE A 239 -4.62 -1.70 32.22
C PHE A 239 -5.71 -1.22 31.27
N GLN A 240 -6.11 -2.06 30.30
CA GLN A 240 -7.14 -1.70 29.32
C GLN A 240 -8.43 -2.52 29.48
N GLY A 241 -8.45 -3.49 30.41
CA GLY A 241 -9.61 -4.34 30.65
C GLY A 241 -9.97 -5.25 29.45
N LEU A 242 -9.05 -5.45 28.51
CA LEU A 242 -9.27 -6.25 27.32
C LEU A 242 -8.75 -7.68 27.51
N PHE A 243 -9.61 -8.66 27.28
CA PHE A 243 -9.26 -10.07 27.36
C PHE A 243 -9.06 -10.61 25.93
N ILE A 244 -7.84 -11.06 25.63
CA ILE A 244 -7.51 -11.67 24.34
C ILE A 244 -8.13 -13.07 24.27
N GLN A 245 -8.96 -13.30 23.27
CA GLN A 245 -9.61 -14.59 23.04
C GLN A 245 -8.81 -15.51 22.12
N ASN A 246 -8.15 -14.96 21.10
CA ASN A 246 -7.38 -15.73 20.14
C ASN A 246 -6.00 -15.12 19.92
N ILE A 247 -5.03 -15.99 19.71
CA ILE A 247 -3.70 -15.65 19.22
C ILE A 247 -3.51 -16.33 17.85
N TYR A 248 -3.12 -15.57 16.85
CA TYR A 248 -2.73 -16.07 15.53
C TYR A 248 -1.25 -15.83 15.32
N VAL A 249 -0.51 -16.89 15.00
CA VAL A 249 0.94 -16.82 14.83
C VAL A 249 1.35 -17.22 13.41
N THR A 250 2.31 -16.48 12.87
CA THR A 250 2.92 -16.77 11.58
C THR A 250 4.32 -16.15 11.48
N SER A 251 5.00 -16.43 10.37
CA SER A 251 6.35 -15.91 10.15
C SER A 251 6.62 -15.64 8.67
N CYS A 252 7.82 -15.11 8.40
CA CYS A 252 8.28 -14.89 7.01
C CYS A 252 8.51 -16.20 6.23
N VAL A 253 8.62 -17.33 6.92
CA VAL A 253 8.69 -18.67 6.28
C VAL A 253 7.33 -19.36 6.21
N GLY A 254 6.27 -18.67 6.65
CA GLY A 254 4.93 -19.23 6.81
C GLY A 254 4.67 -19.74 8.22
N ASN A 255 3.85 -20.77 8.34
CA ASN A 255 3.57 -21.38 9.63
C ASN A 255 4.77 -22.26 10.07
N ILE A 256 5.18 -22.10 11.31
CA ILE A 256 6.24 -22.92 11.95
C ILE A 256 5.55 -24.10 12.66
N PRO A 257 5.74 -25.33 12.20
CA PRO A 257 5.08 -26.49 12.81
C PRO A 257 5.31 -26.60 14.32
N GLY A 258 4.20 -26.69 15.07
CA GLY A 258 4.23 -26.83 16.53
C GLY A 258 4.27 -25.53 17.32
N ILE A 259 4.56 -24.37 16.70
CA ILE A 259 4.70 -23.10 17.43
C ILE A 259 3.39 -22.64 18.07
N ALA A 260 2.26 -22.80 17.39
CA ALA A 260 0.97 -22.41 17.93
C ALA A 260 0.63 -23.18 19.22
N LYS A 261 0.83 -24.49 19.21
CA LYS A 261 0.65 -25.31 20.41
C LYS A 261 1.62 -24.93 21.53
N PHE A 262 2.87 -24.69 21.18
CA PHE A 262 3.88 -24.25 22.13
C PHE A 262 3.49 -22.95 22.85
N ILE A 263 2.95 -21.97 22.11
CA ILE A 263 2.46 -20.71 22.68
C ILE A 263 1.23 -20.96 23.55
N GLN A 264 0.26 -21.75 23.06
CA GLN A 264 -0.95 -22.06 23.80
C GLN A 264 -0.66 -22.70 25.16
N ASP A 265 0.26 -23.65 25.20
CA ASP A 265 0.63 -24.36 26.44
C ASP A 265 1.28 -23.44 27.49
N ARG A 266 1.83 -22.29 27.09
CA ARG A 266 2.49 -21.30 27.96
C ARG A 266 1.62 -20.13 28.34
N ILE A 267 0.90 -19.60 27.39
CA ILE A 267 0.08 -18.38 27.59
C ILE A 267 -1.34 -18.73 28.04
N LEU A 268 -1.79 -19.98 27.80
CA LEU A 268 -3.12 -20.50 28.15
C LEU A 268 -4.26 -19.74 27.45
N ILE A 269 -4.00 -19.19 26.26
CA ILE A 269 -4.96 -18.55 25.38
C ILE A 269 -5.08 -19.40 24.11
N ASN A 270 -6.27 -19.50 23.54
CA ASN A 270 -6.48 -20.21 22.29
C ASN A 270 -5.56 -19.68 21.19
N THR A 271 -4.63 -20.51 20.75
CA THR A 271 -3.59 -20.12 19.77
C THR A 271 -3.64 -21.02 18.56
N SER A 272 -3.63 -20.44 17.39
CA SER A 272 -3.66 -21.16 16.11
C SER A 272 -2.67 -20.57 15.11
N ASP A 273 -2.28 -21.40 14.15
CA ASP A 273 -1.52 -20.96 13.00
C ASP A 273 -2.37 -20.02 12.13
N PHE A 274 -1.70 -19.10 11.46
CA PHE A 274 -2.33 -18.11 10.57
C PHE A 274 -2.72 -18.77 9.23
N ASN A 275 -3.84 -19.49 9.22
CA ASN A 275 -4.28 -20.34 8.10
C ASN A 275 -5.39 -19.70 7.24
N PHE A 276 -5.46 -18.38 7.15
CA PHE A 276 -6.55 -17.70 6.44
C PHE A 276 -6.45 -17.79 4.91
N PHE A 277 -5.31 -18.17 4.38
CA PHE A 277 -5.02 -18.10 2.94
C PHE A 277 -4.65 -19.45 2.30
N ASN A 278 -5.00 -20.56 2.91
CA ASN A 278 -4.66 -21.90 2.43
C ASN A 278 -5.25 -22.26 1.04
N ASN A 279 -6.27 -21.53 0.60
CA ASN A 279 -6.94 -21.76 -0.69
C ASN A 279 -6.36 -20.92 -1.84
N ILE A 280 -5.27 -20.19 -1.61
CA ILE A 280 -4.65 -19.38 -2.65
C ILE A 280 -3.90 -20.32 -3.61
N LYS A 281 -4.40 -20.39 -4.84
CA LYS A 281 -3.70 -21.08 -5.93
C LYS A 281 -2.53 -20.20 -6.38
N SER A 282 -1.37 -20.38 -5.76
CA SER A 282 -0.14 -19.78 -6.26
C SER A 282 0.48 -20.69 -7.32
N SER A 283 0.92 -20.11 -8.41
CA SER A 283 1.81 -20.82 -9.35
C SER A 283 3.19 -20.96 -8.70
N ASN A 284 3.47 -22.12 -8.10
CA ASN A 284 4.79 -22.60 -7.65
C ASN A 284 5.61 -21.75 -6.66
N LEU A 285 5.11 -20.62 -6.14
CA LEU A 285 5.81 -19.77 -5.18
C LEU A 285 4.81 -19.34 -4.11
N ASP A 286 5.10 -19.67 -2.87
CA ASP A 286 4.29 -19.28 -1.71
C ASP A 286 4.58 -17.81 -1.33
N PRO A 287 3.69 -16.85 -1.65
CA PRO A 287 3.87 -15.50 -1.14
C PRO A 287 3.73 -15.54 0.37
N SER A 288 4.59 -14.82 1.10
CA SER A 288 4.39 -14.67 2.53
C SER A 288 3.03 -14.04 2.83
N CYS A 289 2.47 -14.30 4.00
CA CYS A 289 1.17 -13.74 4.40
C CYS A 289 1.13 -12.21 4.29
N LEU A 290 2.25 -11.50 4.50
CA LEU A 290 2.31 -10.04 4.35
C LEU A 290 2.03 -9.57 2.92
N HIS A 291 2.46 -10.30 1.88
CA HIS A 291 2.15 -9.94 0.49
C HIS A 291 0.66 -10.03 0.20
N ILE A 292 -0.01 -11.03 0.77
CA ILE A 292 -1.45 -11.21 0.63
C ILE A 292 -2.20 -10.12 1.40
N LEU A 293 -1.80 -9.86 2.63
CA LEU A 293 -2.34 -8.79 3.47
C LEU A 293 -2.16 -7.41 2.84
N MET A 294 -0.98 -7.13 2.22
CA MET A 294 -0.77 -5.91 1.44
C MET A 294 -1.78 -5.78 0.31
N THR A 295 -2.10 -6.88 -0.36
CA THR A 295 -3.08 -6.86 -1.46
C THR A 295 -4.49 -6.54 -0.96
N LEU A 296 -4.89 -7.09 0.18
CA LEU A 296 -6.16 -6.77 0.84
C LEU A 296 -6.20 -5.32 1.29
N TYR A 297 -5.14 -4.87 1.95
CA TYR A 297 -5.00 -3.48 2.40
C TYR A 297 -5.06 -2.48 1.23
N ALA A 298 -4.41 -2.79 0.10
CA ALA A 298 -4.47 -1.98 -1.10
C ALA A 298 -5.89 -1.85 -1.65
N LYS A 299 -6.67 -2.93 -1.65
CA LYS A 299 -8.09 -2.89 -2.05
C LYS A 299 -8.91 -1.98 -1.14
N ASP A 300 -8.70 -2.09 0.16
CA ASP A 300 -9.38 -1.26 1.14
C ASP A 300 -8.98 0.20 1.03
N TYR A 301 -7.71 0.47 0.75
CA TYR A 301 -7.20 1.82 0.48
C TYR A 301 -7.81 2.40 -0.81
N ILE A 302 -7.83 1.65 -1.90
CA ILE A 302 -8.43 2.07 -3.19
C ILE A 302 -9.94 2.33 -3.02
N SER A 303 -10.64 1.54 -2.22
CA SER A 303 -12.07 1.72 -1.91
C SER A 303 -12.34 2.76 -0.83
N SER A 304 -11.31 3.46 -0.35
CA SER A 304 -11.39 4.49 0.71
C SER A 304 -11.92 4.00 2.06
N LYS A 305 -11.88 2.70 2.33
CA LYS A 305 -12.19 2.13 3.65
C LYS A 305 -11.08 2.44 4.65
N ILE A 306 -9.81 2.43 4.20
CA ILE A 306 -8.61 2.74 4.98
C ILE A 306 -7.94 3.98 4.37
N LYS A 307 -7.40 4.87 5.22
CA LYS A 307 -6.80 6.14 4.78
C LYS A 307 -5.32 6.31 5.14
N LEU A 308 -4.77 5.42 5.97
CA LEU A 308 -3.38 5.54 6.41
C LEU A 308 -2.41 5.16 5.30
N ASN A 309 -1.56 6.11 4.94
CA ASN A 309 -0.52 5.94 3.94
C ASN A 309 0.69 6.79 4.31
N PHE A 310 1.86 6.16 4.36
CA PHE A 310 3.15 6.77 4.69
C PHE A 310 4.01 7.03 3.45
N SER A 311 3.49 6.81 2.24
CA SER A 311 4.25 6.99 1.01
C SER A 311 4.49 8.46 0.70
N PRO A 312 5.76 8.92 0.61
CA PRO A 312 6.09 10.21 0.02
C PRO A 312 6.14 10.14 -1.52
N PHE A 313 6.03 8.95 -2.10
CA PHE A 313 6.22 8.67 -3.53
C PHE A 313 4.89 8.55 -4.28
N LEU A 314 3.91 9.37 -3.91
CA LEU A 314 2.58 9.32 -4.52
C LEU A 314 2.62 9.71 -5.99
N ARG A 315 1.76 9.07 -6.77
CA ARG A 315 1.53 9.49 -8.16
C ARG A 315 0.99 10.90 -8.18
N PRO A 316 1.52 11.76 -9.05
CA PRO A 316 0.94 13.07 -9.22
C PRO A 316 -0.51 12.92 -9.74
N PRO A 317 -1.45 13.75 -9.29
CA PRO A 317 -2.81 13.73 -9.76
C PRO A 317 -2.87 13.92 -11.28
N ILE A 318 -3.95 13.45 -11.91
CA ILE A 318 -4.15 13.53 -13.36
C ILE A 318 -4.11 15.01 -13.78
N ILE A 319 -3.62 15.28 -15.00
CA ILE A 319 -3.35 16.66 -15.49
C ILE A 319 -4.50 17.63 -15.21
N TYR A 320 -5.76 17.20 -15.43
CA TYR A 320 -6.95 18.04 -15.20
C TYR A 320 -7.28 18.29 -13.71
N GLN A 321 -6.61 17.62 -12.77
CA GLN A 321 -6.75 17.83 -11.31
C GLN A 321 -5.61 18.65 -10.72
N ARG A 322 -4.64 19.04 -11.54
CA ARG A 322 -3.53 19.92 -11.14
C ARG A 322 -3.89 21.36 -11.48
N ASP A 323 -3.57 22.31 -10.62
CA ASP A 323 -3.82 23.74 -10.86
C ASP A 323 -3.21 24.20 -12.19
N GLY A 324 -1.96 23.82 -12.46
CA GLY A 324 -1.33 24.09 -13.75
C GLY A 324 -1.96 23.38 -14.94
N GLY A 325 -2.53 22.19 -14.72
CA GLY A 325 -3.24 21.42 -15.75
C GLY A 325 -4.59 22.03 -16.12
N ILE A 326 -5.32 22.52 -15.11
CA ILE A 326 -6.58 23.26 -15.33
C ILE A 326 -6.32 24.53 -16.13
N PHE A 327 -5.27 25.28 -15.76
CA PHE A 327 -4.87 26.47 -16.50
C PHE A 327 -4.54 26.15 -17.98
N LEU A 328 -3.82 25.06 -18.22
CA LEU A 328 -3.44 24.62 -19.57
C LEU A 328 -4.67 24.20 -20.38
N LEU A 329 -5.65 23.52 -19.78
CA LEU A 329 -6.92 23.18 -20.43
C LEU A 329 -7.75 24.42 -20.77
N ILE A 330 -7.81 25.40 -19.87
CA ILE A 330 -8.49 26.67 -20.13
C ILE A 330 -7.79 27.43 -21.27
N ALA A 331 -6.46 27.53 -21.25
CA ALA A 331 -5.67 28.18 -22.29
C ALA A 331 -5.87 27.49 -23.66
N LEU A 332 -5.88 26.15 -23.69
CA LEU A 332 -6.12 25.38 -24.93
C LEU A 332 -7.56 25.58 -25.46
N SER A 333 -8.55 25.59 -24.59
CA SER A 333 -9.95 25.82 -24.97
C SER A 333 -10.16 27.24 -25.52
N THR A 334 -9.57 28.25 -24.91
CA THR A 334 -9.61 29.63 -25.41
C THR A 334 -8.92 29.78 -26.75
N LEU A 335 -7.78 29.12 -26.94
CA LEU A 335 -7.06 29.08 -28.21
C LEU A 335 -7.90 28.45 -29.34
N ILE A 336 -8.54 27.30 -29.07
CA ILE A 336 -9.44 26.66 -30.03
C ILE A 336 -10.62 27.57 -30.38
N LEU A 337 -11.24 28.20 -29.38
CA LEU A 337 -12.35 29.14 -29.60
C LEU A 337 -11.92 30.37 -30.42
N SER A 338 -10.73 30.92 -30.12
CA SER A 338 -10.22 32.10 -30.84
C SER A 338 -9.87 31.80 -32.31
N LEU A 339 -9.42 30.58 -32.60
CA LEU A 339 -9.08 30.14 -33.95
C LEU A 339 -10.30 29.67 -34.74
N SER A 340 -11.41 29.35 -34.09
CA SER A 340 -12.63 28.83 -34.76
C SER A 340 -13.19 29.79 -35.78
N TYR A 341 -13.27 31.08 -35.44
CA TYR A 341 -13.82 32.13 -36.32
C TYR A 341 -12.93 32.39 -37.55
N PRO A 342 -11.61 32.61 -37.43
CA PRO A 342 -10.71 32.74 -38.60
C PRO A 342 -10.74 31.51 -39.50
N THR A 343 -10.76 30.33 -38.91
CA THR A 343 -10.81 29.05 -39.67
C THR A 343 -12.13 28.95 -40.43
N TYR A 344 -13.26 29.30 -39.81
CA TYR A 344 -14.57 29.37 -40.50
C TYR A 344 -14.55 30.36 -41.67
N GLN A 345 -14.00 31.55 -41.48
CA GLN A 345 -13.90 32.56 -42.56
C GLN A 345 -13.02 32.06 -43.73
N LEU A 346 -11.89 31.41 -43.41
CA LEU A 346 -10.98 30.87 -44.42
C LEU A 346 -11.65 29.76 -45.25
N ILE A 347 -12.33 28.82 -44.60
CA ILE A 347 -13.08 27.75 -45.28
C ILE A 347 -14.23 28.36 -46.13
N SER A 348 -15.00 29.30 -45.59
CA SER A 348 -16.07 30.00 -46.31
C SER A 348 -15.52 30.75 -47.51
N GLY A 349 -14.38 31.44 -47.37
CA GLY A 349 -13.70 32.13 -48.48
C GLY A 349 -13.30 31.19 -49.61
N ILE A 350 -12.68 30.06 -49.27
CA ILE A 350 -12.29 29.00 -50.24
C ILE A 350 -13.55 28.46 -50.97
N TYR A 351 -14.63 28.22 -50.23
CA TYR A 351 -15.86 27.72 -50.78
C TYR A 351 -16.48 28.71 -51.76
N HIS A 352 -16.58 30.01 -51.39
CA HIS A 352 -17.10 31.07 -52.27
C HIS A 352 -16.20 31.27 -53.48
N THR A 353 -14.88 31.24 -53.35
CA THR A 353 -13.95 31.35 -54.50
C THR A 353 -14.18 30.23 -55.48
N LYS A 354 -14.37 28.99 -55.00
CA LYS A 354 -14.66 27.84 -55.88
C LYS A 354 -16.00 28.04 -56.62
N LEU A 355 -17.02 28.51 -55.92
CA LEU A 355 -18.37 28.76 -56.51
C LEU A 355 -18.32 29.84 -57.60
N ILE A 356 -17.56 30.93 -57.37
CA ILE A 356 -17.33 31.98 -58.35
C ILE A 356 -16.56 31.43 -59.58
N ASN A 357 -15.54 30.62 -59.41
CA ASN A 357 -14.80 29.98 -60.49
C ASN A 357 -15.72 29.07 -61.35
N ASP A 358 -16.56 28.27 -60.70
CA ASP A 358 -17.52 27.40 -61.41
C ASP A 358 -18.57 28.23 -62.20
N GLN A 359 -19.04 29.37 -61.65
CA GLN A 359 -19.92 30.30 -62.37
C GLN A 359 -19.19 30.94 -63.56
N ASN A 360 -17.95 31.40 -63.40
CA ASN A 360 -17.17 31.99 -64.47
C ASN A 360 -16.94 31.00 -65.61
N ILE A 361 -16.73 29.72 -65.33
CA ILE A 361 -16.63 28.65 -66.34
C ILE A 361 -17.97 28.49 -67.09
N LEU A 362 -19.10 28.58 -66.40
CA LEU A 362 -20.43 28.54 -67.06
C LEU A 362 -20.68 29.74 -67.93
N ILE A 363 -20.34 30.96 -67.46
CA ILE A 363 -20.49 32.21 -68.26
C ILE A 363 -19.62 32.13 -69.52
N SER A 364 -18.36 31.74 -69.44
CA SER A 364 -17.45 31.59 -70.59
C SER A 364 -17.98 30.59 -71.61
N LYS A 365 -18.60 29.48 -71.19
CA LYS A 365 -19.22 28.50 -72.06
C LYS A 365 -20.46 29.12 -72.78
N GLN A 366 -21.26 29.92 -72.10
CA GLN A 366 -22.41 30.63 -72.70
C GLN A 366 -21.93 31.66 -73.71
N GLU A 367 -20.88 32.45 -73.39
CA GLU A 367 -20.31 33.41 -74.35
C GLU A 367 -19.81 32.73 -75.63
N ILE A 368 -19.18 31.56 -75.51
CA ILE A 368 -18.74 30.79 -76.71
C ILE A 368 -19.95 30.35 -77.53
N ILE A 369 -21.09 29.98 -76.91
CA ILE A 369 -22.29 29.57 -77.58
C ILE A 369 -22.93 30.79 -78.30
N VAL A 370 -23.02 31.93 -77.61
CA VAL A 370 -23.57 33.18 -78.16
C VAL A 370 -22.72 33.63 -79.35
N ASN A 371 -21.41 33.72 -79.26
CA ASN A 371 -20.51 34.08 -80.36
C ASN A 371 -20.60 33.09 -81.54
N ASN A 372 -20.80 31.79 -81.29
CA ASN A 372 -21.04 30.82 -82.38
C ASN A 372 -22.37 31.04 -83.09
N LEU A 373 -23.45 31.42 -82.37
CA LEU A 373 -24.74 31.73 -82.90
C LEU A 373 -24.71 33.04 -83.71
N GLU A 374 -24.04 34.08 -83.23
CA GLU A 374 -23.84 35.34 -83.96
C GLU A 374 -23.07 35.14 -85.24
N ASN A 375 -22.01 34.33 -85.21
CA ASN A 375 -21.22 33.94 -86.39
C ASN A 375 -22.06 33.13 -87.40
N GLN A 376 -23.04 32.35 -86.99
CA GLN A 376 -23.98 31.65 -87.87
C GLN A 376 -24.99 32.59 -88.46
N LEU A 377 -25.52 33.54 -87.70
CA LEU A 377 -26.45 34.57 -88.16
C LEU A 377 -25.80 35.47 -89.17
N SER A 378 -24.54 35.88 -88.98
CA SER A 378 -23.79 36.72 -89.92
C SER A 378 -23.47 36.04 -91.25
N LYS A 379 -23.60 34.73 -91.34
CA LYS A 379 -23.42 33.95 -92.60
C LYS A 379 -24.70 33.72 -93.33
N ILE A 380 -25.87 34.07 -92.77
CA ILE A 380 -27.20 33.91 -93.34
C ILE A 380 -27.71 35.19 -93.88
N ASN A 381 -27.24 36.40 -93.47
CA ASN A 381 -27.41 37.69 -94.04
C ASN A 381 -26.33 38.00 -95.07
#